data_b9534d3b2ebe5828b3c4c8bf0ae3c357
#
_entry.id   b9534d3b2ebe5828b3c4c8bf0ae3c357
#
_cell.length_a   1.000
_cell.length_b   1.000
_cell.length_c   1.000
_cell.angle_alpha   90.00
_cell.angle_beta   90.00
_cell.angle_gamma   90.00
#
_symmetry.space_group_name_H-M   'P 1'
#
loop_
_entity.id
_entity.type
_entity.pdbx_description
1 polymer ?
#
loop_
_entity_poly.entity_id
_entity_poly.type
_entity_poly.pdbx_seq_one_letter_code
_entity_poly.pdbx_strand_id
1 'polypeptide(L)' 'NILAGPLVELADTLLDFLKPGGTLLLSGLLQTQAPELCSHYSRHLPLRVASEKDGWVCLRGKLPK' A
#
# COMPACT_ATOMS: atom_id res chain seq x y z
N ASN A 1 -1.33 -3.36 12.41
CA ASN A 1 -2.40 -3.96 11.58
C ASN A 1 -3.54 -2.98 11.36
N ILE A 2 -3.52 -2.33 10.22
CA ILE A 2 -4.57 -1.39 9.86
C ILE A 2 -5.42 -2.03 8.77
N LEU A 3 -6.74 -1.98 8.95
CA LEU A 3 -7.67 -2.52 7.96
C LEU A 3 -7.62 -1.69 6.68
N ALA A 4 -8.02 -2.29 5.56
CA ALA A 4 -7.96 -1.64 4.25
C ALA A 4 -8.74 -0.31 4.21
N GLY A 5 -9.90 -0.24 4.86
CA GLY A 5 -10.69 0.99 4.88
C GLY A 5 -9.92 2.19 5.41
N PRO A 6 -9.33 2.12 6.61
CA PRO A 6 -8.50 3.20 7.13
C PRO A 6 -7.29 3.51 6.24
N LEU A 7 -6.69 2.49 5.63
CA LEU A 7 -5.55 2.73 4.73
C LEU A 7 -5.95 3.49 3.48
N VAL A 8 -7.14 3.22 2.96
CA VAL A 8 -7.66 3.97 1.81
C VAL A 8 -7.89 5.43 2.19
N GLU A 9 -8.49 5.66 3.36
CA GLU A 9 -8.77 7.02 3.82
C GLU A 9 -7.48 7.80 4.12
N LEU A 10 -6.44 7.11 4.58
CA LEU A 10 -5.18 7.75 4.95
C LEU A 10 -4.19 7.83 3.79
N ALA A 11 -4.59 7.36 2.60
CA ALA A 11 -3.66 7.28 1.46
C ALA A 11 -2.98 8.62 1.17
N ASP A 12 -3.76 9.69 1.04
CA ASP A 12 -3.20 10.99 0.71
C ASP A 12 -2.26 11.48 1.81
N THR A 13 -2.63 11.27 3.07
CA THR A 13 -1.80 11.66 4.21
C THR A 13 -0.48 10.89 4.23
N LEU A 14 -0.55 9.57 4.02
CA LEU A 14 0.66 8.74 4.00
C LEU A 14 1.58 9.13 2.85
N LEU A 15 1.00 9.41 1.69
CA LEU A 15 1.77 9.78 0.51
C LEU A 15 2.44 11.13 0.67
N ASP A 16 1.84 12.05 1.44
CA ASP A 16 2.45 13.34 1.72
C ASP A 16 3.73 13.23 2.52
N PHE A 17 3.90 12.14 3.27
CA PHE A 17 5.12 11.91 4.04
C PHE A 17 6.24 11.30 3.21
N LEU A 18 5.92 10.80 2.01
CA LEU A 18 6.93 10.19 1.14
C LEU A 18 7.61 11.24 0.30
N LYS A 19 8.93 11.16 0.27
CA LYS A 19 9.74 11.99 -0.64
C LYS A 19 9.80 11.31 -2.01
N PRO A 20 10.03 12.08 -3.08
CA PRO A 20 10.26 11.46 -4.40
C PRO A 20 11.32 10.37 -4.30
N GLY A 21 11.01 9.21 -4.85
CA GLY A 21 11.89 8.05 -4.76
C GLY A 21 11.73 7.23 -3.49
N GLY A 22 10.88 7.69 -2.55
CA GLY A 22 10.64 6.99 -1.29
C GLY A 22 9.86 5.70 -1.49
N THR A 23 9.96 4.80 -0.52
CA THR A 23 9.31 3.49 -0.56
C THR A 23 8.22 3.42 0.50
N LEU A 24 7.06 2.90 0.12
CA LEU A 24 5.96 2.64 1.04
C LEU A 24 5.81 1.14 1.21
N LEU A 25 5.70 0.70 2.46
CA LEU A 25 5.42 -0.69 2.80
C LEU A 25 4.14 -0.74 3.62
N LEU A 26 3.21 -1.57 3.18
CA LEU A 26 1.96 -1.82 3.91
C LEU A 26 1.91 -3.29 4.26
N SER A 27 1.88 -3.62 5.54
CA SER A 27 1.88 -5.00 6.01
C SER A 27 0.70 -5.29 6.91
N GLY A 28 0.48 -6.57 7.22
CA GLY A 28 -0.63 -6.97 8.07
C GLY A 28 -1.97 -6.90 7.34
N LEU A 29 -1.97 -7.02 6.01
CA LEU A 29 -3.15 -6.96 5.18
C LEU A 29 -3.61 -8.34 4.79
N LEU A 30 -4.92 -8.53 4.66
CA LEU A 30 -5.46 -9.76 4.10
C LEU A 30 -5.29 -9.74 2.58
N GLN A 31 -5.03 -10.91 2.02
CA GLN A 31 -4.87 -11.06 0.57
C GLN A 31 -6.07 -10.50 -0.20
N THR A 32 -7.27 -10.64 0.35
CA THR A 32 -8.50 -10.16 -0.28
C THR A 32 -8.60 -8.64 -0.33
N GLN A 33 -7.81 -7.94 0.48
CA GLN A 33 -7.81 -6.47 0.53
C GLN A 33 -6.82 -5.84 -0.43
N ALA A 34 -5.87 -6.64 -0.93
CA ALA A 34 -4.79 -6.12 -1.78
C ALA A 34 -5.27 -5.45 -3.07
N PRO A 35 -6.22 -6.03 -3.84
CA PRO A 35 -6.66 -5.41 -5.08
C PRO A 35 -7.23 -4.01 -4.88
N GLU A 36 -8.02 -3.81 -3.82
CA GLU A 36 -8.61 -2.51 -3.52
C GLU A 36 -7.54 -1.48 -3.20
N LEU A 37 -6.57 -1.85 -2.35
CA LEU A 37 -5.49 -0.95 -1.99
C LEU A 37 -4.60 -0.64 -3.18
N CYS A 38 -4.24 -1.64 -3.97
CA CYS A 38 -3.43 -1.42 -5.16
C CYS A 38 -4.13 -0.47 -6.14
N SER A 39 -5.43 -0.64 -6.33
CA SER A 39 -6.21 0.21 -7.21
C SER A 39 -6.24 1.65 -6.69
N HIS A 40 -6.47 1.81 -5.39
CA HIS A 40 -6.59 3.14 -4.79
C HIS A 40 -5.26 3.90 -4.82
N TYR A 41 -4.17 3.22 -4.48
CA TYR A 41 -2.86 3.85 -4.44
C TYR A 41 -2.24 4.06 -5.82
N SER A 42 -2.72 3.35 -6.85
CA SER A 42 -2.12 3.41 -8.19
C SER A 42 -2.12 4.81 -8.80
N ARG A 43 -2.97 5.70 -8.30
CA ARG A 43 -2.99 7.10 -8.74
C ARG A 43 -1.70 7.82 -8.41
N HIS A 44 -1.01 7.37 -7.38
CA HIS A 44 0.18 8.04 -6.84
C HIS A 44 1.42 7.20 -7.04
N LEU A 45 1.35 5.91 -6.72
CA LEU A 45 2.46 4.98 -6.90
C LEU A 45 1.90 3.58 -7.07
N PRO A 46 2.53 2.78 -7.94
CA PRO A 46 2.09 1.39 -8.10
C PRO A 46 2.50 0.56 -6.89
N LEU A 47 1.54 -0.16 -6.32
CA LEU A 47 1.81 -1.12 -5.26
C LEU A 47 1.84 -2.52 -5.85
N ARG A 48 2.71 -3.36 -5.30
CA ARG A 48 2.78 -4.77 -5.68
C ARG A 48 2.93 -5.62 -4.44
N VAL A 49 2.54 -6.88 -4.55
CA VAL A 49 2.72 -7.83 -3.45
C VAL A 49 4.20 -8.15 -3.33
N ALA A 50 4.80 -7.77 -2.22
CA ALA A 50 6.20 -8.04 -1.95
C ALA A 50 6.38 -9.41 -1.30
N SER A 51 5.41 -9.82 -0.47
CA SER A 51 5.43 -11.13 0.15
C SER A 51 4.01 -11.52 0.55
N GLU A 52 3.81 -12.83 0.68
CA GLU A 52 2.51 -13.39 1.07
C GLU A 52 2.75 -14.61 1.94
N LYS A 53 1.97 -14.74 3.01
CA LYS A 53 2.04 -15.90 3.89
C LYS A 53 0.69 -16.10 4.57
N ASP A 54 0.12 -17.30 4.40
CA ASP A 54 -1.12 -17.71 5.09
C ASP A 54 -2.27 -16.72 4.90
N GLY A 55 -2.40 -16.15 3.69
CA GLY A 55 -3.47 -15.20 3.38
C GLY A 55 -3.17 -13.77 3.81
N TRP A 56 -2.02 -13.52 4.41
CA TRP A 56 -1.56 -12.18 4.75
C TRP A 56 -0.55 -11.69 3.71
N VAL A 57 -0.63 -10.42 3.37
CA VAL A 57 0.27 -9.86 2.35
C VAL A 57 0.96 -8.61 2.85
N CYS A 58 2.12 -8.37 2.27
CA CYS A 58 2.85 -7.12 2.40
C CYS A 58 2.91 -6.49 1.01
N LEU A 59 2.46 -5.24 0.91
CA LEU A 59 2.49 -4.50 -0.34
C LEU A 59 3.64 -3.49 -0.31
N ARG A 60 4.28 -3.31 -1.45
CA ARG A 60 5.39 -2.38 -1.57
C ARG A 60 5.21 -1.51 -2.80
N GLY A 61 5.48 -0.22 -2.64
CA GLY A 61 5.45 0.70 -3.76
C GLY A 61 6.56 1.74 -3.60
N LYS A 62 7.02 2.28 -4.73
CA LYS A 62 8.04 3.30 -4.74
C LYS A 62 7.52 4.52 -5.48
N LEU A 63 7.60 5.67 -4.80
CA LEU A 63 7.16 6.92 -5.40
C LEU A 63 8.15 7.33 -6.50
N PRO A 64 7.65 7.74 -7.68
CA PRO A 64 8.54 8.21 -8.75
C PRO A 64 9.40 9.38 -8.28
N LYS A 65 10.58 9.43 -8.84
CA LYS A 65 11.51 10.51 -8.52
C LYS A 65 11.06 11.84 -9.13
#